data_da6485eddea036475ff4c0c2a08ed375
#
_entry.id   da6485eddea036475ff4c0c2a08ed375
#
_cell.length_a   1.000
_cell.length_b   1.000
_cell.length_c   1.000
_cell.angle_alpha   90.00
_cell.angle_beta   90.00
_cell.angle_gamma   90.00
#
_symmetry.space_group_name_H-M   'P 1'
#
loop_
_entity.id
_entity.type
_entity.pdbx_description
1 polymer ?
#
loop_
_entity_poly.entity_id
_entity_poly.type
_entity_poly.pdbx_seq_one_letter_code
_entity_poly.pdbx_strand_id
1 'polypeptide(L)'
;NGIIENYTELKEKLLKHGYTFYSQTDTEVVIKLVDYYYKKYNLGPIDAIAKTMVRVRGSYALELMFKDYPGEIWVARKDSPMIIGVTDGETYVASDVPAILQYTRNVYYIGNLEFARLTPGEAHFFNLDGDEIEKQTTEIKWDAEAAEKAGFEHFMMKEIHEQPKAVQDTLSSVIKNNDIDLSSVEITEEEIQKFEQIYIVACGSAWHVGMAAQYVIEDLVDVPVRVDLASEFRYRKMPINKNSLVIVISQSGETADTLAALRLAKEKGITTLAIVNVVGSSIAREADKVFYTLAGPEISVATTKAYSAQLVAMYCLAVQFARVRNTITEEQYGNYITELLTIPDKIQKILQDKERLQWFAAKYANAHDVFFVGRGIDYAISLEGSLKLKEISYIHSEAYAAGELKHGTISL
;
A
#
# COMPACT_ATOMS: atom_id res chain seq x y z
N ASN A 1 -16.77 2.51 3.88
CA ASN A 1 -15.40 3.04 3.86
C ASN A 1 -15.24 3.96 2.65
N GLY A 2 -14.46 5.03 2.78
CA GLY A 2 -14.22 5.99 1.72
C GLY A 2 -14.89 7.35 1.94
N ILE A 3 -14.97 8.15 0.87
CA ILE A 3 -15.54 9.52 0.88
C ILE A 3 -16.43 9.69 -0.34
N ILE A 4 -17.62 10.22 -0.13
CA ILE A 4 -18.59 10.57 -1.18
C ILE A 4 -18.47 12.07 -1.49
N GLU A 5 -17.65 12.41 -2.47
CA GLU A 5 -17.28 13.80 -2.78
C GLU A 5 -18.47 14.69 -3.17
N ASN A 6 -19.45 14.15 -3.87
CA ASN A 6 -20.64 14.89 -4.33
C ASN A 6 -21.86 14.71 -3.42
N TYR A 7 -21.65 14.35 -2.14
CA TYR A 7 -22.75 14.05 -1.21
C TYR A 7 -23.73 15.23 -1.04
N THR A 8 -23.24 16.46 -1.01
CA THR A 8 -24.07 17.67 -0.85
C THR A 8 -25.05 17.81 -2.01
N GLU A 9 -24.57 17.68 -3.25
CA GLU A 9 -25.41 17.76 -4.46
C GLU A 9 -26.49 16.66 -4.47
N LEU A 10 -26.10 15.44 -4.12
CA LEU A 10 -27.01 14.30 -4.09
C LEU A 10 -28.04 14.44 -2.95
N LYS A 11 -27.61 14.92 -1.78
CA LYS A 11 -28.49 15.20 -0.64
C LYS A 11 -29.56 16.23 -0.97
N GLU A 12 -29.16 17.34 -1.61
CA GLU A 12 -30.14 18.37 -2.03
C GLU A 12 -31.17 17.82 -3.02
N LYS A 13 -30.78 16.97 -3.96
CA LYS A 13 -31.67 16.30 -4.90
C LYS A 13 -32.65 15.37 -4.18
N LEU A 14 -32.16 14.56 -3.25
CA LEU A 14 -32.97 13.61 -2.49
C LEU A 14 -33.95 14.32 -1.55
N LEU A 15 -33.55 15.43 -0.92
CA LEU A 15 -34.48 16.27 -0.12
C LEU A 15 -35.64 16.78 -0.95
N LYS A 16 -35.42 17.22 -2.21
CA LYS A 16 -36.49 17.64 -3.15
C LYS A 16 -37.42 16.48 -3.53
N HIS A 17 -36.99 15.24 -3.37
CA HIS A 17 -37.82 14.04 -3.58
C HIS A 17 -38.44 13.49 -2.28
N GLY A 18 -38.37 14.26 -1.18
CA GLY A 18 -39.06 13.93 0.08
C GLY A 18 -38.22 12.99 1.00
N TYR A 19 -36.98 12.77 0.70
CA TYR A 19 -36.11 12.00 1.61
C TYR A 19 -35.66 12.84 2.80
N THR A 20 -35.56 12.19 3.95
CA THR A 20 -35.03 12.78 5.19
C THR A 20 -33.70 12.13 5.54
N PHE A 21 -32.80 12.87 6.22
CA PHE A 21 -31.49 12.41 6.64
C PHE A 21 -31.38 12.44 8.15
N TYR A 22 -30.81 11.40 8.74
CA TYR A 22 -30.72 11.21 10.19
C TYR A 22 -29.30 11.44 10.72
N SER A 23 -28.30 11.40 9.82
CA SER A 23 -26.90 11.59 10.17
C SER A 23 -26.27 12.76 9.41
N GLN A 24 -25.06 13.10 9.81
CA GLN A 24 -24.21 14.05 9.10
C GLN A 24 -23.16 13.37 8.20
N THR A 25 -23.22 12.03 8.09
CA THR A 25 -22.30 11.28 7.26
C THR A 25 -22.63 11.44 5.78
N ASP A 26 -21.59 11.53 4.96
CA ASP A 26 -21.70 11.55 3.50
C ASP A 26 -22.26 10.24 2.93
N THR A 27 -22.00 9.12 3.59
CA THR A 27 -22.42 7.79 3.15
C THR A 27 -23.93 7.56 3.25
N GLU A 28 -24.69 8.29 4.09
CA GLU A 28 -26.14 8.17 4.13
C GLU A 28 -26.81 8.51 2.78
N VAL A 29 -26.17 9.40 2.02
CA VAL A 29 -26.64 9.76 0.68
C VAL A 29 -26.70 8.54 -0.25
N VAL A 30 -25.74 7.63 -0.13
CA VAL A 30 -25.65 6.45 -1.00
C VAL A 30 -26.84 5.53 -0.80
N ILE A 31 -27.14 5.17 0.47
CA ILE A 31 -28.28 4.28 0.76
C ILE A 31 -29.61 4.91 0.40
N LYS A 32 -29.76 6.23 0.59
CA LYS A 32 -30.97 6.97 0.15
C LYS A 32 -31.09 7.00 -1.37
N LEU A 33 -29.97 7.07 -2.09
CA LEU A 33 -29.97 7.04 -3.55
C LEU A 33 -30.31 5.65 -4.10
N VAL A 34 -29.77 4.58 -3.47
CA VAL A 34 -30.16 3.20 -3.79
C VAL A 34 -31.66 3.01 -3.57
N ASP A 35 -32.20 3.42 -2.41
CA ASP A 35 -33.64 3.33 -2.11
C ASP A 35 -34.50 4.13 -3.10
N TYR A 36 -34.01 5.31 -3.52
CA TYR A 36 -34.68 6.11 -4.54
C TYR A 36 -34.80 5.38 -5.88
N TYR A 37 -33.74 4.77 -6.37
CA TYR A 37 -33.79 4.00 -7.60
C TYR A 37 -34.64 2.74 -7.44
N TYR A 38 -34.48 2.04 -6.33
CA TYR A 38 -35.21 0.82 -6.02
C TYR A 38 -36.73 1.05 -5.97
N LYS A 39 -37.21 2.06 -5.22
CA LYS A 39 -38.61 2.32 -5.05
C LYS A 39 -39.27 3.09 -6.21
N LYS A 40 -38.64 4.19 -6.63
CA LYS A 40 -39.25 5.09 -7.61
C LYS A 40 -39.35 4.47 -9.00
N TYR A 41 -38.35 3.69 -9.37
CA TYR A 41 -38.31 3.07 -10.69
C TYR A 41 -38.68 1.58 -10.65
N ASN A 42 -39.02 1.06 -9.50
CA ASN A 42 -39.32 -0.36 -9.28
C ASN A 42 -38.24 -1.29 -9.85
N LEU A 43 -36.99 -0.94 -9.57
CA LEU A 43 -35.81 -1.69 -10.04
C LEU A 43 -35.44 -2.78 -9.05
N GLY A 44 -34.81 -3.86 -9.53
CA GLY A 44 -34.13 -4.82 -8.66
C GLY A 44 -32.88 -4.25 -8.02
N PRO A 45 -32.26 -4.97 -7.05
CA PRO A 45 -31.01 -4.53 -6.41
C PRO A 45 -29.89 -4.25 -7.40
N ILE A 46 -29.70 -5.08 -8.43
CA ILE A 46 -28.66 -4.94 -9.47
C ILE A 46 -28.72 -3.55 -10.11
N ASP A 47 -29.86 -3.21 -10.69
CA ASP A 47 -30.04 -1.93 -11.38
C ASP A 47 -29.97 -0.73 -10.43
N ALA A 48 -30.52 -0.86 -9.21
CA ALA A 48 -30.49 0.21 -8.23
C ALA A 48 -29.07 0.52 -7.77
N ILE A 49 -28.26 -0.50 -7.52
CA ILE A 49 -26.84 -0.37 -7.16
C ILE A 49 -26.04 0.21 -8.34
N ALA A 50 -26.14 -0.37 -9.53
CA ALA A 50 -25.44 0.09 -10.71
C ALA A 50 -25.70 1.56 -11.02
N LYS A 51 -26.99 1.98 -11.02
CA LYS A 51 -27.38 3.39 -11.23
C LYS A 51 -26.85 4.32 -10.14
N THR A 52 -26.77 3.85 -8.90
CA THR A 52 -26.18 4.60 -7.79
C THR A 52 -24.68 4.79 -8.00
N MET A 53 -23.95 3.72 -8.34
CA MET A 53 -22.50 3.76 -8.57
C MET A 53 -22.09 4.73 -9.68
N VAL A 54 -22.90 4.84 -10.74
CA VAL A 54 -22.67 5.81 -11.83
C VAL A 54 -22.82 7.27 -11.35
N ARG A 55 -23.64 7.52 -10.33
CA ARG A 55 -23.94 8.87 -9.85
C ARG A 55 -23.04 9.34 -8.73
N VAL A 56 -22.53 8.42 -7.94
CA VAL A 56 -21.67 8.72 -6.80
C VAL A 56 -20.24 9.02 -7.28
N ARG A 57 -19.66 10.12 -6.81
CA ARG A 57 -18.27 10.48 -7.01
C ARG A 57 -17.48 10.26 -5.73
N GLY A 58 -16.20 9.92 -5.87
CA GLY A 58 -15.32 9.63 -4.74
C GLY A 58 -14.96 8.15 -4.66
N SER A 59 -14.34 7.73 -3.57
CA SER A 59 -13.94 6.35 -3.31
C SER A 59 -14.86 5.72 -2.26
N TYR A 60 -15.21 4.46 -2.45
CA TYR A 60 -16.06 3.75 -1.49
C TYR A 60 -15.91 2.23 -1.55
N ALA A 61 -16.18 1.60 -0.40
CA ALA A 61 -16.47 0.19 -0.25
C ALA A 61 -17.75 0.07 0.60
N LEU A 62 -18.79 -0.48 0.02
CA LEU A 62 -20.14 -0.49 0.56
C LEU A 62 -20.62 -1.91 0.77
N GLU A 63 -21.35 -2.12 1.86
CA GLU A 63 -22.15 -3.31 2.12
C GLU A 63 -23.60 -2.89 2.29
N LEU A 64 -24.50 -3.55 1.57
CA LEU A 64 -25.91 -3.20 1.46
C LEU A 64 -26.79 -4.42 1.75
N MET A 65 -27.90 -4.21 2.44
CA MET A 65 -28.92 -5.22 2.67
C MET A 65 -30.27 -4.68 2.21
N PHE A 66 -31.05 -5.50 1.52
CA PHE A 66 -32.38 -5.18 1.08
C PHE A 66 -33.41 -5.97 1.90
N LYS A 67 -34.41 -5.30 2.43
CA LYS A 67 -35.44 -5.93 3.27
C LYS A 67 -36.20 -7.05 2.52
N ASP A 68 -36.37 -6.86 1.21
CA ASP A 68 -37.13 -7.79 0.36
C ASP A 68 -36.29 -8.97 -0.13
N TYR A 69 -34.99 -8.97 0.18
CA TYR A 69 -34.00 -10.01 -0.17
C TYR A 69 -33.25 -10.51 1.08
N PRO A 70 -33.99 -11.15 2.02
CA PRO A 70 -33.36 -11.65 3.25
C PRO A 70 -32.34 -12.75 2.92
N GLY A 71 -31.19 -12.72 3.57
CA GLY A 71 -30.10 -13.70 3.35
C GLY A 71 -29.13 -13.30 2.24
N GLU A 72 -29.32 -12.14 1.63
CA GLU A 72 -28.37 -11.59 0.66
C GLU A 72 -27.65 -10.35 1.24
N ILE A 73 -26.33 -10.29 1.04
CA ILE A 73 -25.51 -9.10 1.22
C ILE A 73 -25.03 -8.65 -0.15
N TRP A 74 -25.17 -7.39 -0.44
CA TRP A 74 -24.69 -6.78 -1.66
C TRP A 74 -23.50 -5.90 -1.36
N VAL A 75 -22.45 -6.03 -2.13
CA VAL A 75 -21.22 -5.26 -1.94
C VAL A 75 -20.89 -4.50 -3.21
N ALA A 76 -20.36 -3.28 -3.06
CA ALA A 76 -19.99 -2.44 -4.19
C ALA A 76 -18.72 -1.65 -3.86
N ARG A 77 -17.80 -1.53 -4.82
CA ARG A 77 -16.56 -0.77 -4.59
C ARG A 77 -16.21 0.17 -5.73
N LYS A 78 -15.57 1.27 -5.34
CA LYS A 78 -14.83 2.16 -6.23
C LYS A 78 -13.62 2.70 -5.49
N ASP A 79 -12.43 2.43 -5.99
CA ASP A 79 -11.12 2.92 -5.49
C ASP A 79 -10.79 2.60 -4.02
N SER A 80 -11.71 2.03 -3.24
CA SER A 80 -11.46 1.51 -1.89
C SER A 80 -11.25 0.00 -1.92
N PRO A 81 -10.38 -0.59 -1.06
CA PRO A 81 -10.11 -2.03 -1.08
C PRO A 81 -11.32 -2.84 -0.61
N MET A 82 -11.52 -3.99 -1.24
CA MET A 82 -12.51 -4.98 -0.84
C MET A 82 -12.16 -6.34 -1.43
N ILE A 83 -12.21 -7.37 -0.61
CA ILE A 83 -12.03 -8.76 -0.99
C ILE A 83 -13.21 -9.59 -0.50
N ILE A 84 -13.46 -10.70 -1.18
CA ILE A 84 -14.53 -11.64 -0.84
C ILE A 84 -13.92 -13.04 -0.72
N GLY A 85 -14.15 -13.70 0.40
CA GLY A 85 -13.82 -15.09 0.62
C GLY A 85 -15.06 -15.96 0.60
N VAL A 86 -15.01 -17.13 -0.03
CA VAL A 86 -16.12 -18.08 -0.08
C VAL A 86 -15.64 -19.43 0.41
N THR A 87 -16.42 -20.03 1.30
CA THR A 87 -16.21 -21.39 1.82
C THR A 87 -17.49 -22.22 1.66
N ASP A 88 -17.48 -23.45 2.10
CA ASP A 88 -18.68 -24.28 2.12
C ASP A 88 -19.70 -23.73 3.14
N GLY A 89 -20.72 -23.06 2.62
CA GLY A 89 -21.84 -22.51 3.41
C GLY A 89 -21.60 -21.13 4.04
N GLU A 90 -20.43 -20.50 3.84
CA GLU A 90 -20.14 -19.19 4.41
C GLU A 90 -19.46 -18.27 3.38
N THR A 91 -19.75 -16.97 3.48
CA THR A 91 -19.15 -15.93 2.63
C THR A 91 -18.68 -14.77 3.49
N TYR A 92 -17.46 -14.32 3.25
CA TYR A 92 -16.77 -13.30 4.03
C TYR A 92 -16.46 -12.08 3.15
N VAL A 93 -16.56 -10.90 3.74
CA VAL A 93 -16.15 -9.63 3.12
C VAL A 93 -15.18 -8.92 4.04
N ALA A 94 -14.12 -8.38 3.48
CA ALA A 94 -13.16 -7.55 4.22
C ALA A 94 -12.49 -6.53 3.31
N SER A 95 -11.84 -5.55 3.93
CA SER A 95 -10.98 -4.61 3.21
C SER A 95 -9.62 -5.20 2.86
N ASP A 96 -9.14 -6.20 3.62
CA ASP A 96 -7.82 -6.80 3.43
C ASP A 96 -7.80 -8.32 3.72
N VAL A 97 -6.73 -8.95 3.26
CA VAL A 97 -6.52 -10.40 3.39
C VAL A 97 -6.39 -10.88 4.83
N PRO A 98 -5.61 -10.23 5.72
CA PRO A 98 -5.45 -10.69 7.09
C PRO A 98 -6.77 -10.92 7.84
N ALA A 99 -7.79 -10.11 7.57
CA ALA A 99 -9.07 -10.17 8.25
C ALA A 99 -9.84 -11.47 8.02
N ILE A 100 -9.65 -12.12 6.86
CA ILE A 100 -10.39 -13.37 6.51
C ILE A 100 -9.48 -14.60 6.38
N LEU A 101 -8.18 -14.43 6.56
CA LEU A 101 -7.19 -15.50 6.33
C LEU A 101 -7.42 -16.73 7.22
N GLN A 102 -7.96 -16.54 8.43
CA GLN A 102 -8.30 -17.64 9.33
C GLN A 102 -9.49 -18.50 8.85
N TYR A 103 -10.31 -17.98 7.95
CA TYR A 103 -11.50 -18.67 7.44
C TYR A 103 -11.26 -19.26 6.05
N THR A 104 -10.56 -18.54 5.18
CA THR A 104 -10.24 -18.99 3.82
C THR A 104 -8.97 -18.35 3.27
N ARG A 105 -8.26 -19.10 2.44
CA ARG A 105 -7.12 -18.62 1.65
C ARG A 105 -7.49 -18.28 0.22
N ASN A 106 -8.68 -18.71 -0.22
CA ASN A 106 -9.17 -18.43 -1.56
C ASN A 106 -10.02 -17.16 -1.55
N VAL A 107 -9.54 -16.11 -2.20
CA VAL A 107 -10.21 -14.81 -2.23
C VAL A 107 -10.51 -14.37 -3.66
N TYR A 108 -11.61 -13.66 -3.81
CA TYR A 108 -11.91 -12.89 -5.01
C TYR A 108 -11.53 -11.43 -4.77
N TYR A 109 -10.79 -10.87 -5.70
CA TYR A 109 -10.59 -9.42 -5.77
C TYR A 109 -11.68 -8.81 -6.64
N ILE A 110 -12.56 -8.04 -6.01
CA ILE A 110 -13.58 -7.27 -6.72
C ILE A 110 -12.91 -6.09 -7.44
N GLY A 111 -13.20 -5.91 -8.71
CA GLY A 111 -12.61 -4.85 -9.53
C GLY A 111 -13.19 -3.46 -9.22
N ASN A 112 -12.60 -2.44 -9.83
CA ASN A 112 -13.11 -1.07 -9.70
C ASN A 112 -14.44 -0.92 -10.45
N LEU A 113 -15.42 -0.28 -9.82
CA LEU A 113 -16.78 -0.14 -10.36
C LEU A 113 -17.49 -1.49 -10.62
N GLU A 114 -17.11 -2.52 -9.90
CA GLU A 114 -17.84 -3.78 -9.85
C GLU A 114 -18.62 -3.89 -8.53
N PHE A 115 -19.64 -4.74 -8.52
CA PHE A 115 -20.39 -5.08 -7.32
C PHE A 115 -20.75 -6.57 -7.31
N ALA A 116 -21.14 -7.09 -6.16
CA ALA A 116 -21.47 -8.51 -6.03
C ALA A 116 -22.68 -8.74 -5.13
N ARG A 117 -23.40 -9.83 -5.42
CA ARG A 117 -24.40 -10.44 -4.55
C ARG A 117 -23.75 -11.60 -3.82
N LEU A 118 -23.87 -11.61 -2.53
CA LEU A 118 -23.30 -12.62 -1.64
C LEU A 118 -24.44 -13.35 -0.93
N THR A 119 -24.39 -14.67 -0.96
CA THR A 119 -25.21 -15.58 -0.18
C THR A 119 -24.31 -16.55 0.57
N PRO A 120 -24.81 -17.33 1.56
CA PRO A 120 -23.99 -18.31 2.23
C PRO A 120 -23.36 -19.31 1.25
N GLY A 121 -22.03 -19.29 1.13
CA GLY A 121 -21.27 -20.17 0.24
C GLY A 121 -21.21 -19.76 -1.23
N GLU A 122 -21.78 -18.61 -1.64
CA GLU A 122 -21.79 -18.20 -3.03
C GLU A 122 -21.56 -16.70 -3.21
N ALA A 123 -20.90 -16.31 -4.29
CA ALA A 123 -20.69 -14.92 -4.71
C ALA A 123 -20.93 -14.77 -6.22
N HIS A 124 -21.76 -13.82 -6.61
CA HIS A 124 -22.05 -13.47 -7.99
C HIS A 124 -21.63 -12.04 -8.26
N PHE A 125 -20.83 -11.81 -9.29
CA PHE A 125 -20.22 -10.51 -9.59
C PHE A 125 -20.86 -9.86 -10.79
N PHE A 126 -20.96 -8.52 -10.75
CA PHE A 126 -21.63 -7.73 -11.79
C PHE A 126 -20.79 -6.51 -12.18
N ASN A 127 -20.89 -6.12 -13.45
CA ASN A 127 -20.39 -4.85 -13.97
C ASN A 127 -21.45 -3.72 -13.80
N LEU A 128 -21.10 -2.49 -14.19
CA LEU A 128 -22.03 -1.34 -14.12
C LEU A 128 -23.24 -1.43 -15.04
N ASP A 129 -23.20 -2.27 -16.06
CA ASP A 129 -24.33 -2.51 -16.97
C ASP A 129 -25.32 -3.52 -16.37
N GLY A 130 -24.96 -4.15 -15.24
CA GLY A 130 -25.74 -5.17 -14.54
C GLY A 130 -25.53 -6.58 -15.09
N ASP A 131 -24.55 -6.75 -16.02
CA ASP A 131 -24.22 -8.07 -16.54
C ASP A 131 -23.40 -8.84 -15.53
N GLU A 132 -23.70 -10.13 -15.37
CA GLU A 132 -22.91 -11.02 -14.52
C GLU A 132 -21.56 -11.30 -15.18
N ILE A 133 -20.48 -11.22 -14.39
CA ILE A 133 -19.10 -11.44 -14.80
C ILE A 133 -18.48 -12.59 -14.01
N GLU A 134 -17.70 -13.42 -14.70
CA GLU A 134 -16.95 -14.48 -14.04
C GLU A 134 -15.68 -13.94 -13.40
N LYS A 135 -15.38 -14.41 -12.19
CA LYS A 135 -14.17 -14.10 -11.45
C LYS A 135 -13.43 -15.37 -11.05
N GLN A 136 -12.12 -15.28 -11.07
CA GLN A 136 -11.25 -16.36 -10.56
C GLN A 136 -10.80 -16.06 -9.15
N THR A 137 -10.70 -17.09 -8.33
CA THR A 137 -10.10 -17.02 -7.00
C THR A 137 -8.59 -16.87 -7.09
N THR A 138 -8.03 -16.14 -6.16
CA THR A 138 -6.59 -16.07 -5.91
C THR A 138 -6.29 -16.79 -4.61
N GLU A 139 -5.40 -17.78 -4.64
CA GLU A 139 -4.95 -18.45 -3.43
C GLU A 139 -3.89 -17.59 -2.70
N ILE A 140 -4.16 -17.27 -1.47
CA ILE A 140 -3.22 -16.57 -0.59
C ILE A 140 -2.27 -17.58 0.05
N LYS A 141 -1.01 -17.49 -0.29
CA LYS A 141 0.05 -18.40 0.17
C LYS A 141 0.56 -18.09 1.60
N TRP A 142 -0.01 -17.11 2.28
CA TRP A 142 0.37 -16.81 3.65
C TRP A 142 -0.09 -17.91 4.61
N ASP A 143 0.76 -18.20 5.61
CA ASP A 143 0.38 -19.09 6.70
C ASP A 143 -0.62 -18.38 7.64
N ALA A 144 -1.71 -19.05 8.02
CA ALA A 144 -2.68 -18.51 8.96
C ALA A 144 -2.04 -18.24 10.34
N GLU A 145 -1.09 -19.08 10.78
CA GLU A 145 -0.33 -18.87 12.02
C GLU A 145 0.51 -17.57 11.97
N ALA A 146 0.94 -17.17 10.78
CA ALA A 146 1.66 -15.92 10.60
C ALA A 146 0.80 -14.68 10.91
N ALA A 147 -0.52 -14.79 10.83
CA ALA A 147 -1.46 -13.73 11.20
C ALA A 147 -1.80 -13.71 12.70
N GLU A 148 -1.24 -14.62 13.51
CA GLU A 148 -1.41 -14.65 14.95
C GLU A 148 -0.31 -13.88 15.68
N LYS A 149 -0.55 -13.52 16.97
CA LYS A 149 0.43 -12.79 17.78
C LYS A 149 1.66 -13.61 18.21
N ALA A 150 1.65 -14.93 18.03
CA ALA A 150 2.75 -15.84 18.34
C ALA A 150 3.38 -15.62 19.75
N GLY A 151 2.56 -15.33 20.75
CA GLY A 151 2.98 -15.09 22.14
C GLY A 151 3.43 -13.65 22.45
N PHE A 152 3.44 -12.75 21.48
CA PHE A 152 3.68 -11.32 21.72
C PHE A 152 2.42 -10.62 22.23
N GLU A 153 2.60 -9.59 23.04
CA GLU A 153 1.48 -8.78 23.56
C GLU A 153 0.80 -7.99 22.41
N HIS A 154 1.62 -7.47 21.47
CA HIS A 154 1.16 -6.64 20.36
C HIS A 154 1.68 -7.16 19.02
N PHE A 155 0.89 -7.03 17.96
CA PHE A 155 1.30 -7.36 16.59
C PHE A 155 2.55 -6.60 16.16
N MET A 156 2.65 -5.31 16.44
CA MET A 156 3.83 -4.52 16.10
C MET A 156 5.10 -5.09 16.71
N MET A 157 5.07 -5.55 17.97
CA MET A 157 6.23 -6.16 18.61
C MET A 157 6.64 -7.46 17.91
N LYS A 158 5.68 -8.29 17.53
CA LYS A 158 5.94 -9.50 16.72
C LYS A 158 6.59 -9.11 15.39
N GLU A 159 6.00 -8.17 14.66
CA GLU A 159 6.44 -7.74 13.33
C GLU A 159 7.83 -7.10 13.36
N ILE A 160 8.18 -6.38 14.43
CA ILE A 160 9.56 -5.91 14.70
C ILE A 160 10.53 -7.10 14.76
N HIS A 161 10.15 -8.18 15.46
CA HIS A 161 11.02 -9.37 15.58
C HIS A 161 11.02 -10.24 14.32
N GLU A 162 10.06 -10.09 13.44
CA GLU A 162 10.00 -10.75 12.13
C GLU A 162 10.85 -10.07 11.05
N GLN A 163 11.37 -8.86 11.29
CA GLN A 163 12.17 -8.13 10.30
C GLN A 163 13.34 -8.93 9.72
N PRO A 164 14.15 -9.67 10.50
CA PRO A 164 15.23 -10.48 9.95
C PRO A 164 14.74 -11.46 8.90
N LYS A 165 13.63 -12.15 9.19
CA LYS A 165 13.01 -13.11 8.27
C LYS A 165 12.43 -12.42 7.05
N ALA A 166 11.68 -11.33 7.21
CA ALA A 166 11.09 -10.58 6.11
C ALA A 166 12.15 -10.06 5.14
N VAL A 167 13.25 -9.54 5.66
CA VAL A 167 14.41 -9.10 4.87
C VAL A 167 15.06 -10.28 4.15
N GLN A 168 15.28 -11.41 4.86
CA GLN A 168 15.85 -12.62 4.26
C GLN A 168 14.99 -13.15 3.12
N ASP A 169 13.67 -13.23 3.31
CA ASP A 169 12.73 -13.73 2.31
C ASP A 169 12.71 -12.80 1.08
N THR A 170 12.74 -11.47 1.29
CA THR A 170 12.83 -10.48 0.21
C THR A 170 14.13 -10.62 -0.58
N LEU A 171 15.26 -10.71 0.09
CA LEU A 171 16.57 -10.88 -0.57
C LEU A 171 16.64 -12.20 -1.34
N SER A 172 16.16 -13.29 -0.74
CA SER A 172 16.18 -14.63 -1.36
C SER A 172 15.26 -14.74 -2.58
N SER A 173 14.29 -13.85 -2.74
CA SER A 173 13.44 -13.83 -3.92
C SER A 173 14.18 -13.43 -5.19
N VAL A 174 15.24 -12.61 -5.06
CA VAL A 174 16.00 -12.07 -6.19
C VAL A 174 17.50 -12.35 -6.13
N ILE A 175 18.09 -12.68 -4.98
CA ILE A 175 19.51 -13.03 -4.90
C ILE A 175 19.67 -14.55 -4.95
N LYS A 176 20.27 -15.05 -6.03
CA LYS A 176 20.55 -16.47 -6.28
C LYS A 176 22.00 -16.64 -6.70
N ASN A 177 22.70 -17.58 -6.07
CA ASN A 177 24.11 -17.87 -6.40
C ASN A 177 25.03 -16.63 -6.38
N ASN A 178 24.83 -15.74 -5.40
CA ASN A 178 25.52 -14.46 -5.28
C ASN A 178 25.36 -13.53 -6.49
N ASP A 179 24.21 -13.60 -7.15
CA ASP A 179 23.82 -12.72 -8.26
C ASP A 179 22.39 -12.23 -8.08
N ILE A 180 22.09 -11.01 -8.53
CA ILE A 180 20.74 -10.45 -8.48
C ILE A 180 20.01 -10.79 -9.77
N ASP A 181 18.99 -11.64 -9.66
CA ASP A 181 18.13 -12.06 -10.75
C ASP A 181 16.77 -11.32 -10.66
N LEU A 182 16.56 -10.34 -11.54
CA LEU A 182 15.31 -9.61 -11.66
C LEU A 182 14.35 -10.19 -12.71
N SER A 183 14.54 -11.43 -13.14
CA SER A 183 13.66 -12.08 -14.12
C SER A 183 12.20 -12.14 -13.68
N SER A 184 11.95 -12.32 -12.37
CA SER A 184 10.60 -12.31 -11.79
C SER A 184 9.97 -10.91 -11.76
N VAL A 185 10.75 -9.85 -11.90
CA VAL A 185 10.29 -8.46 -11.98
C VAL A 185 9.99 -8.07 -13.43
N GLU A 186 10.49 -8.85 -14.39
CA GLU A 186 10.33 -8.63 -15.84
C GLU A 186 10.88 -7.29 -16.34
N ILE A 187 11.91 -6.74 -15.68
CA ILE A 187 12.64 -5.55 -16.13
C ILE A 187 13.90 -5.97 -16.88
N THR A 188 14.07 -5.47 -18.08
CA THR A 188 15.18 -5.84 -18.95
C THR A 188 16.38 -4.90 -18.79
N GLU A 189 17.58 -5.38 -19.10
CA GLU A 189 18.79 -4.56 -19.10
C GLU A 189 18.67 -3.38 -20.09
N GLU A 190 18.03 -3.59 -21.23
CA GLU A 190 17.80 -2.54 -22.21
C GLU A 190 16.91 -1.42 -21.66
N GLU A 191 15.87 -1.75 -20.89
CA GLU A 191 15.03 -0.78 -20.20
C GLU A 191 15.84 0.00 -19.15
N ILE A 192 16.65 -0.71 -18.34
CA ILE A 192 17.48 -0.10 -17.29
C ILE A 192 18.49 0.89 -17.89
N GLN A 193 19.08 0.57 -19.03
CA GLN A 193 20.03 1.47 -19.71
C GLN A 193 19.37 2.73 -20.28
N LYS A 194 18.06 2.68 -20.62
CA LYS A 194 17.32 3.79 -21.22
C LYS A 194 16.79 4.81 -20.23
N PHE A 195 16.67 4.46 -18.95
CA PHE A 195 16.12 5.39 -17.97
C PHE A 195 17.03 6.60 -17.76
N GLU A 196 16.48 7.78 -18.01
CA GLU A 196 17.13 9.08 -17.79
C GLU A 196 16.74 9.71 -16.47
N GLN A 197 15.63 9.27 -15.87
CA GLN A 197 15.12 9.76 -14.60
C GLN A 197 14.26 8.69 -13.92
N ILE A 198 14.33 8.64 -12.60
CA ILE A 198 13.47 7.78 -11.77
C ILE A 198 12.59 8.65 -10.88
N TYR A 199 11.29 8.36 -10.85
CA TYR A 199 10.34 8.90 -9.89
C TYR A 199 9.98 7.80 -8.91
N ILE A 200 10.02 8.11 -7.60
CA ILE A 200 9.52 7.22 -6.55
C ILE A 200 8.31 7.88 -5.93
N VAL A 201 7.17 7.20 -5.98
CA VAL A 201 5.88 7.78 -5.60
C VAL A 201 5.17 6.86 -4.59
N ALA A 202 4.91 7.39 -3.40
CA ALA A 202 4.32 6.59 -2.33
C ALA A 202 3.66 7.47 -1.25
N CYS A 203 3.09 6.85 -0.22
CA CYS A 203 2.51 7.49 0.95
C CYS A 203 3.16 6.99 2.25
N GLY A 204 3.25 7.86 3.27
CA GLY A 204 3.69 7.49 4.62
C GLY A 204 5.07 6.84 4.66
N SER A 205 5.19 5.72 5.39
CA SER A 205 6.45 4.98 5.52
C SER A 205 7.05 4.53 4.18
N ALA A 206 6.20 4.17 3.21
CA ALA A 206 6.66 3.82 1.87
C ALA A 206 7.27 5.02 1.13
N TRP A 207 6.77 6.23 1.37
CA TRP A 207 7.40 7.45 0.87
C TRP A 207 8.78 7.68 1.52
N HIS A 208 8.94 7.39 2.83
CA HIS A 208 10.23 7.45 3.50
C HIS A 208 11.22 6.41 2.97
N VAL A 209 10.76 5.22 2.54
CA VAL A 209 11.60 4.28 1.76
C VAL A 209 12.14 4.97 0.52
N GLY A 210 11.29 5.67 -0.21
CA GLY A 210 11.70 6.43 -1.39
C GLY A 210 12.76 7.48 -1.07
N MET A 211 12.61 8.21 0.03
CA MET A 211 13.58 9.22 0.49
C MET A 211 14.95 8.62 0.80
N ALA A 212 15.01 7.44 1.40
CA ALA A 212 16.27 6.74 1.63
C ALA A 212 16.87 6.15 0.34
N ALA A 213 16.01 5.55 -0.49
CA ALA A 213 16.41 4.96 -1.77
C ALA A 213 16.94 5.99 -2.77
N GLN A 214 16.46 7.24 -2.73
CA GLN A 214 16.96 8.32 -3.56
C GLN A 214 18.47 8.47 -3.43
N TYR A 215 18.99 8.57 -2.21
CA TYR A 215 20.43 8.71 -1.96
C TYR A 215 21.22 7.55 -2.56
N VAL A 216 20.72 6.33 -2.37
CA VAL A 216 21.41 5.12 -2.85
C VAL A 216 21.38 5.01 -4.37
N ILE A 217 20.26 5.29 -5.00
CA ILE A 217 20.12 5.20 -6.46
C ILE A 217 20.97 6.29 -7.14
N GLU A 218 20.89 7.53 -6.66
CA GLU A 218 21.67 8.64 -7.23
C GLU A 218 23.18 8.39 -7.11
N ASP A 219 23.62 7.84 -5.96
CA ASP A 219 25.04 7.53 -5.72
C ASP A 219 25.55 6.36 -6.58
N LEU A 220 24.76 5.29 -6.72
CA LEU A 220 25.21 4.07 -7.39
C LEU A 220 24.89 4.06 -8.89
N VAL A 221 23.72 4.54 -9.30
CA VAL A 221 23.18 4.37 -10.65
C VAL A 221 23.47 5.58 -11.54
N ASP A 222 23.84 6.72 -10.96
CA ASP A 222 24.06 8.00 -11.66
C ASP A 222 22.85 8.42 -12.51
N VAL A 223 21.65 8.32 -11.92
CA VAL A 223 20.39 8.74 -12.54
C VAL A 223 19.65 9.63 -11.56
N PRO A 224 19.17 10.84 -11.97
CA PRO A 224 18.41 11.70 -11.09
C PRO A 224 17.15 11.00 -10.56
N VAL A 225 16.92 11.10 -9.25
CA VAL A 225 15.75 10.52 -8.60
C VAL A 225 14.89 11.62 -8.00
N ARG A 226 13.60 11.54 -8.21
CA ARG A 226 12.64 12.41 -7.58
C ARG A 226 11.66 11.62 -6.75
N VAL A 227 11.51 12.00 -5.49
CA VAL A 227 10.58 11.35 -4.56
C VAL A 227 9.41 12.28 -4.31
N ASP A 228 8.20 11.83 -4.61
CA ASP A 228 6.98 12.61 -4.45
C ASP A 228 5.96 11.85 -3.57
N LEU A 229 5.21 12.59 -2.75
CA LEU A 229 4.00 12.05 -2.12
C LEU A 229 2.97 11.73 -3.20
N ALA A 230 2.36 10.56 -3.15
CA ALA A 230 1.40 10.12 -4.16
C ALA A 230 0.18 11.05 -4.24
N SER A 231 -0.28 11.59 -3.10
CA SER A 231 -1.33 12.59 -3.03
C SER A 231 -1.00 13.86 -3.82
N GLU A 232 0.26 14.32 -3.77
CA GLU A 232 0.71 15.52 -4.48
C GLU A 232 1.03 15.24 -5.95
N PHE A 233 1.59 14.06 -6.23
CA PHE A 233 1.94 13.64 -7.59
C PHE A 233 0.72 13.65 -8.51
N ARG A 234 -0.42 13.15 -8.04
CA ARG A 234 -1.64 13.02 -8.85
C ARG A 234 -2.30 14.35 -9.24
N TYR A 235 -2.09 15.41 -8.46
CA TYR A 235 -2.74 16.73 -8.69
C TYR A 235 -1.81 17.74 -9.34
N ARG A 236 -0.52 17.48 -9.37
CA ARG A 236 0.47 18.39 -9.95
C ARG A 236 0.70 18.10 -11.42
N LYS A 237 0.72 19.15 -12.24
CA LYS A 237 1.18 19.04 -13.64
C LYS A 237 2.71 18.84 -13.65
N MET A 238 3.15 17.63 -13.94
CA MET A 238 4.57 17.29 -14.03
C MET A 238 5.00 17.07 -15.48
N PRO A 239 6.09 17.69 -15.92
CA PRO A 239 6.77 17.32 -17.15
C PRO A 239 7.58 16.02 -16.89
N ILE A 240 7.02 14.87 -17.21
CA ILE A 240 7.71 13.59 -17.10
C ILE A 240 8.26 13.23 -18.49
N ASN A 241 9.56 12.91 -18.55
CA ASN A 241 10.19 12.40 -19.76
C ASN A 241 9.72 10.96 -20.02
N LYS A 242 9.56 10.60 -21.29
CA LYS A 242 9.16 9.24 -21.70
C LYS A 242 10.20 8.16 -21.32
N ASN A 243 11.46 8.54 -21.20
CA ASN A 243 12.53 7.66 -20.72
C ASN A 243 12.64 7.63 -19.19
N SER A 244 11.55 7.88 -18.48
CA SER A 244 11.49 7.80 -17.03
C SER A 244 10.96 6.44 -16.57
N LEU A 245 11.38 6.03 -15.38
CA LEU A 245 10.77 4.95 -14.61
C LEU A 245 9.97 5.55 -13.44
N VAL A 246 8.72 5.18 -13.28
CA VAL A 246 7.93 5.50 -12.08
C VAL A 246 7.85 4.28 -11.20
N ILE A 247 8.50 4.33 -10.04
CA ILE A 247 8.43 3.30 -9.00
C ILE A 247 7.36 3.71 -8.01
N VAL A 248 6.35 2.86 -7.83
CA VAL A 248 5.32 3.04 -6.80
C VAL A 248 5.54 2.03 -5.69
N ILE A 249 5.45 2.47 -4.44
CA ILE A 249 5.68 1.60 -3.27
C ILE A 249 4.43 1.58 -2.40
N SER A 250 3.94 0.37 -2.08
CA SER A 250 2.79 0.19 -1.20
C SER A 250 2.83 -1.20 -0.56
N GLN A 251 2.73 -1.29 0.77
CA GLN A 251 2.69 -2.57 1.46
C GLN A 251 1.46 -3.39 1.04
N SER A 252 0.27 -2.81 1.13
CA SER A 252 -1.00 -3.48 0.79
C SER A 252 -1.24 -3.60 -0.71
N GLY A 253 -0.61 -2.72 -1.52
CA GLY A 253 -0.92 -2.57 -2.94
C GLY A 253 -2.33 -2.02 -3.22
N GLU A 254 -2.99 -1.44 -2.20
CA GLU A 254 -4.36 -0.90 -2.28
C GLU A 254 -4.44 0.58 -1.89
N THR A 255 -3.30 1.25 -1.68
CA THR A 255 -3.26 2.67 -1.32
C THR A 255 -3.82 3.52 -2.46
N ALA A 256 -4.95 4.19 -2.23
CA ALA A 256 -5.72 4.88 -3.27
C ALA A 256 -4.91 5.94 -4.03
N ASP A 257 -4.16 6.79 -3.33
CA ASP A 257 -3.34 7.82 -3.98
C ASP A 257 -2.18 7.22 -4.79
N THR A 258 -1.56 6.16 -4.28
CA THR A 258 -0.47 5.46 -4.98
C THR A 258 -1.00 4.77 -6.25
N LEU A 259 -2.18 4.16 -6.19
CA LEU A 259 -2.84 3.57 -7.35
C LEU A 259 -3.21 4.64 -8.39
N ALA A 260 -3.72 5.80 -7.95
CA ALA A 260 -4.03 6.91 -8.84
C ALA A 260 -2.77 7.50 -9.51
N ALA A 261 -1.66 7.59 -8.78
CA ALA A 261 -0.38 8.01 -9.32
C ALA A 261 0.17 7.02 -10.36
N LEU A 262 0.05 5.71 -10.10
CA LEU A 262 0.38 4.65 -11.05
C LEU A 262 -0.40 4.81 -12.37
N ARG A 263 -1.72 4.96 -12.28
CA ARG A 263 -2.60 5.15 -13.45
C ARG A 263 -2.21 6.39 -14.25
N LEU A 264 -1.93 7.50 -13.57
CA LEU A 264 -1.48 8.75 -14.21
C LEU A 264 -0.17 8.56 -14.99
N ALA A 265 0.79 7.81 -14.44
CA ALA A 265 2.03 7.49 -15.14
C ALA A 265 1.76 6.63 -16.37
N LYS A 266 0.91 5.62 -16.27
CA LYS A 266 0.52 4.75 -17.40
C LYS A 266 -0.23 5.50 -18.50
N GLU A 267 -1.15 6.41 -18.17
CA GLU A 267 -1.84 7.28 -19.13
C GLU A 267 -0.87 8.13 -19.95
N LYS A 268 0.29 8.48 -19.36
CA LYS A 268 1.38 9.21 -20.06
C LYS A 268 2.32 8.29 -20.85
N GLY A 269 2.12 6.98 -20.80
CA GLY A 269 2.96 5.98 -21.46
C GLY A 269 4.34 5.83 -20.81
N ILE A 270 4.43 6.04 -19.49
CA ILE A 270 5.66 5.89 -18.71
C ILE A 270 5.70 4.49 -18.10
N THR A 271 6.85 3.84 -18.18
CA THR A 271 7.07 2.52 -17.55
C THR A 271 6.90 2.62 -16.04
N THR A 272 6.13 1.69 -15.48
CA THR A 272 5.83 1.63 -14.06
C THR A 272 6.34 0.35 -13.42
N LEU A 273 6.94 0.48 -12.23
CA LEU A 273 7.39 -0.62 -11.39
C LEU A 273 6.71 -0.50 -10.02
N ALA A 274 5.99 -1.53 -9.59
CA ALA A 274 5.40 -1.59 -8.27
C ALA A 274 6.27 -2.40 -7.31
N ILE A 275 6.48 -1.88 -6.09
CA ILE A 275 7.02 -2.64 -4.96
C ILE A 275 5.89 -2.87 -3.99
N VAL A 276 5.42 -4.10 -3.88
CA VAL A 276 4.26 -4.48 -3.07
C VAL A 276 4.49 -5.77 -2.31
N ASN A 277 3.75 -5.96 -1.22
CA ASN A 277 3.82 -7.19 -0.45
C ASN A 277 2.66 -8.15 -0.77
N VAL A 278 1.49 -7.61 -1.13
CA VAL A 278 0.29 -8.43 -1.37
C VAL A 278 0.19 -8.82 -2.84
N VAL A 279 0.31 -10.13 -3.08
CA VAL A 279 0.17 -10.70 -4.42
C VAL A 279 -1.26 -10.51 -4.92
N GLY A 280 -1.39 -10.07 -6.18
CA GLY A 280 -2.70 -9.85 -6.80
C GLY A 280 -3.43 -8.57 -6.36
N SER A 281 -2.80 -7.70 -5.57
CA SER A 281 -3.35 -6.39 -5.21
C SER A 281 -3.60 -5.50 -6.44
N SER A 282 -4.39 -4.45 -6.27
CA SER A 282 -4.77 -3.55 -7.39
C SER A 282 -3.54 -2.91 -8.05
N ILE A 283 -2.58 -2.44 -7.26
CA ILE A 283 -1.32 -1.88 -7.78
C ILE A 283 -0.53 -2.94 -8.53
N ALA A 284 -0.43 -4.17 -7.98
CA ALA A 284 0.29 -5.26 -8.65
C ALA A 284 -0.33 -5.66 -10.00
N ARG A 285 -1.65 -5.65 -10.10
CA ARG A 285 -2.34 -6.00 -11.35
C ARG A 285 -2.25 -4.92 -12.43
N GLU A 286 -2.10 -3.66 -12.03
CA GLU A 286 -2.10 -2.53 -12.95
C GLU A 286 -0.71 -2.06 -13.35
N ALA A 287 0.32 -2.33 -12.56
CA ALA A 287 1.71 -1.98 -12.88
C ALA A 287 2.25 -2.79 -14.07
N ASP A 288 3.21 -2.22 -14.80
CA ASP A 288 3.87 -2.93 -15.91
C ASP A 288 4.86 -3.97 -15.39
N LYS A 289 5.50 -3.68 -14.26
CA LYS A 289 6.50 -4.51 -13.59
C LYS A 289 6.16 -4.59 -12.10
N VAL A 290 6.45 -5.73 -11.46
CA VAL A 290 6.14 -5.91 -10.04
C VAL A 290 7.29 -6.59 -9.30
N PHE A 291 7.72 -6.00 -8.20
CA PHE A 291 8.61 -6.61 -7.22
C PHE A 291 7.81 -6.94 -5.96
N TYR A 292 7.69 -8.22 -5.62
CA TYR A 292 7.04 -8.67 -4.39
C TYR A 292 8.05 -8.81 -3.27
N THR A 293 7.79 -8.13 -2.13
CA THR A 293 8.70 -8.15 -0.97
C THR A 293 8.62 -9.42 -0.15
N LEU A 294 7.54 -10.19 -0.26
CA LEU A 294 7.33 -11.46 0.43
C LEU A 294 7.49 -11.38 1.97
N ALA A 295 7.20 -10.22 2.57
CA ALA A 295 7.37 -9.98 4.00
C ALA A 295 6.31 -10.67 4.89
N GLY A 296 5.37 -11.39 4.27
CA GLY A 296 4.24 -11.99 4.98
C GLY A 296 3.19 -10.95 5.41
N PRO A 297 2.14 -11.38 6.15
CA PRO A 297 1.10 -10.47 6.60
C PRO A 297 1.64 -9.48 7.63
N GLU A 298 1.32 -8.20 7.48
CA GLU A 298 1.57 -7.14 8.46
C GLU A 298 0.22 -6.57 8.90
N ILE A 299 -0.11 -6.72 10.18
CA ILE A 299 -1.43 -6.44 10.75
C ILE A 299 -1.42 -5.14 11.53
N SER A 300 -0.28 -4.80 12.14
CA SER A 300 -0.11 -3.52 12.82
C SER A 300 -0.33 -2.36 11.86
N VAL A 301 -1.08 -1.34 12.32
CA VAL A 301 -1.29 -0.12 11.53
C VAL A 301 0.04 0.60 11.29
N ALA A 302 0.90 0.67 12.31
CA ALA A 302 2.25 1.20 12.18
C ALA A 302 3.16 0.13 11.56
N THR A 303 3.53 0.31 10.32
CA THR A 303 4.39 -0.61 9.56
C THR A 303 5.82 -0.67 10.13
N THR A 304 6.42 -1.85 10.10
CA THR A 304 7.80 -2.09 10.55
C THR A 304 8.55 -3.00 9.60
N LYS A 305 8.20 -4.29 9.52
CA LYS A 305 8.88 -5.26 8.66
C LYS A 305 8.72 -4.98 7.18
N ALA A 306 7.57 -4.45 6.76
CA ALA A 306 7.37 -4.08 5.36
C ALA A 306 8.27 -2.92 4.95
N TYR A 307 8.50 -1.93 5.82
CA TYR A 307 9.45 -0.85 5.57
C TYR A 307 10.87 -1.39 5.31
N SER A 308 11.37 -2.29 6.17
CA SER A 308 12.68 -2.91 6.01
C SER A 308 12.77 -3.76 4.74
N ALA A 309 11.72 -4.52 4.42
CA ALA A 309 11.64 -5.31 3.20
C ALA A 309 11.63 -4.45 1.93
N GLN A 310 10.89 -3.33 1.95
CA GLN A 310 10.88 -2.37 0.85
C GLN A 310 12.24 -1.69 0.64
N LEU A 311 12.95 -1.33 1.73
CA LEU A 311 14.30 -0.78 1.63
C LEU A 311 15.26 -1.74 0.95
N VAL A 312 15.30 -3.01 1.35
CA VAL A 312 16.23 -3.97 0.73
C VAL A 312 15.82 -4.30 -0.71
N ALA A 313 14.53 -4.27 -1.05
CA ALA A 313 14.08 -4.37 -2.44
C ALA A 313 14.63 -3.21 -3.29
N MET A 314 14.56 -1.98 -2.78
CA MET A 314 15.13 -0.81 -3.45
C MET A 314 16.66 -0.90 -3.59
N TYR A 315 17.35 -1.45 -2.57
CA TYR A 315 18.79 -1.64 -2.64
C TYR A 315 19.19 -2.71 -3.67
N CYS A 316 18.44 -3.81 -3.77
CA CYS A 316 18.65 -4.80 -4.84
C CYS A 316 18.48 -4.19 -6.23
N LEU A 317 17.44 -3.37 -6.42
CA LEU A 317 17.24 -2.65 -7.68
C LEU A 317 18.39 -1.69 -7.97
N ALA A 318 18.81 -0.89 -6.98
CA ALA A 318 19.91 0.07 -7.15
C ALA A 318 21.23 -0.63 -7.54
N VAL A 319 21.60 -1.70 -6.85
CA VAL A 319 22.83 -2.47 -7.13
C VAL A 319 22.78 -3.11 -8.50
N GLN A 320 21.65 -3.72 -8.89
CA GLN A 320 21.53 -4.33 -10.22
C GLN A 320 21.49 -3.27 -11.34
N PHE A 321 20.80 -2.15 -11.14
CA PHE A 321 20.78 -1.05 -12.12
C PHE A 321 22.18 -0.45 -12.30
N ALA A 322 22.92 -0.27 -11.22
CA ALA A 322 24.30 0.22 -11.27
C ALA A 322 25.22 -0.71 -12.04
N ARG A 323 25.10 -2.04 -11.83
CA ARG A 323 25.85 -3.04 -12.61
C ARG A 323 25.53 -2.97 -14.09
N VAL A 324 24.24 -3.01 -14.46
CA VAL A 324 23.79 -2.96 -15.87
C VAL A 324 24.25 -1.68 -16.56
N ARG A 325 24.27 -0.56 -15.86
CA ARG A 325 24.73 0.73 -16.38
C ARG A 325 26.27 0.90 -16.34
N ASN A 326 26.99 -0.07 -15.77
CA ASN A 326 28.43 -0.04 -15.61
C ASN A 326 28.93 1.16 -14.77
N THR A 327 28.15 1.62 -13.79
CA THR A 327 28.53 2.67 -12.84
C THR A 327 29.29 2.15 -11.63
N ILE A 328 29.25 0.84 -11.39
CA ILE A 328 30.05 0.13 -10.38
C ILE A 328 30.85 -1.01 -11.02
N THR A 329 31.94 -1.40 -10.37
CA THR A 329 32.75 -2.55 -10.81
C THR A 329 32.14 -3.88 -10.36
N GLU A 330 32.53 -5.01 -10.99
CA GLU A 330 32.10 -6.34 -10.54
C GLU A 330 32.56 -6.66 -9.10
N GLU A 331 33.68 -6.14 -8.66
CA GLU A 331 34.14 -6.27 -7.28
C GLU A 331 33.20 -5.53 -6.32
N GLN A 332 32.83 -4.28 -6.63
CA GLN A 332 31.88 -3.51 -5.85
C GLN A 332 30.50 -4.20 -5.81
N TYR A 333 30.03 -4.71 -6.95
CA TYR A 333 28.79 -5.47 -7.03
C TYR A 333 28.79 -6.68 -6.10
N GLY A 334 29.85 -7.51 -6.12
CA GLY A 334 29.98 -8.65 -5.23
C GLY A 334 30.02 -8.26 -3.75
N ASN A 335 30.69 -7.15 -3.43
CA ASN A 335 30.73 -6.61 -2.07
C ASN A 335 29.35 -6.15 -1.60
N TYR A 336 28.55 -5.44 -2.44
CA TYR A 336 27.19 -5.05 -2.09
C TYR A 336 26.28 -6.25 -1.85
N ILE A 337 26.35 -7.29 -2.67
CA ILE A 337 25.58 -8.52 -2.45
C ILE A 337 25.96 -9.15 -1.11
N THR A 338 27.24 -9.25 -0.81
CA THR A 338 27.73 -9.81 0.46
C THR A 338 27.16 -9.01 1.64
N GLU A 339 27.21 -7.68 1.58
CA GLU A 339 26.67 -6.81 2.63
C GLU A 339 25.14 -6.94 2.76
N LEU A 340 24.41 -7.00 1.66
CA LEU A 340 22.95 -7.21 1.66
C LEU A 340 22.57 -8.51 2.38
N LEU A 341 23.29 -9.59 2.11
CA LEU A 341 23.03 -10.90 2.73
C LEU A 341 23.34 -10.93 4.24
N THR A 342 24.10 -9.95 4.77
CA THR A 342 24.37 -9.83 6.22
C THR A 342 23.33 -9.00 6.97
N ILE A 343 22.42 -8.29 6.28
CA ILE A 343 21.43 -7.41 6.90
C ILE A 343 20.53 -8.15 7.90
N PRO A 344 19.98 -9.34 7.60
CA PRO A 344 19.16 -10.08 8.56
C PRO A 344 19.86 -10.31 9.91
N ASP A 345 21.12 -10.74 9.89
CA ASP A 345 21.89 -10.97 11.11
C ASP A 345 22.18 -9.67 11.87
N LYS A 346 22.44 -8.57 11.15
CA LYS A 346 22.64 -7.24 11.75
C LYS A 346 21.36 -6.76 12.46
N ILE A 347 20.20 -6.95 11.84
CA ILE A 347 18.91 -6.62 12.47
C ILE A 347 18.68 -7.50 13.70
N GLN A 348 18.91 -8.81 13.60
CA GLN A 348 18.77 -9.75 14.73
C GLN A 348 19.66 -9.33 15.92
N LYS A 349 20.87 -8.86 15.66
CA LYS A 349 21.77 -8.36 16.69
C LYS A 349 21.24 -7.09 17.37
N ILE A 350 20.66 -6.16 16.61
CA ILE A 350 20.05 -4.93 17.15
C ILE A 350 18.86 -5.28 18.07
N LEU A 351 18.04 -6.24 17.66
CA LEU A 351 16.85 -6.66 18.43
C LEU A 351 17.20 -7.31 19.79
N GLN A 352 18.45 -7.75 19.99
CA GLN A 352 18.94 -8.25 21.28
C GLN A 352 19.17 -7.15 22.32
N ASP A 353 19.31 -5.89 21.90
CA ASP A 353 19.61 -4.73 22.78
C ASP A 353 18.34 -3.98 23.25
N LYS A 354 17.22 -4.70 23.41
CA LYS A 354 15.93 -4.12 23.76
C LYS A 354 15.90 -3.44 25.13
N GLU A 355 16.68 -3.95 26.11
CA GLU A 355 16.69 -3.39 27.46
C GLU A 355 17.24 -1.95 27.48
N ARG A 356 18.26 -1.69 26.69
CA ARG A 356 18.80 -0.34 26.52
C ARG A 356 17.79 0.60 25.86
N LEU A 357 17.07 0.11 24.84
CA LEU A 357 16.02 0.88 24.19
C LEU A 357 14.85 1.16 25.13
N GLN A 358 14.44 0.19 25.94
CA GLN A 358 13.41 0.38 26.97
C GLN A 358 13.84 1.42 28.03
N TRP A 359 15.11 1.41 28.42
CA TRP A 359 15.63 2.41 29.36
C TRP A 359 15.53 3.83 28.79
N PHE A 360 15.90 4.03 27.51
CA PHE A 360 15.74 5.32 26.84
C PHE A 360 14.26 5.70 26.72
N ALA A 361 13.41 4.78 26.29
CA ALA A 361 11.99 5.01 26.16
C ALA A 361 11.36 5.43 27.49
N ALA A 362 11.67 4.75 28.59
CA ALA A 362 11.20 5.11 29.92
C ALA A 362 11.65 6.51 30.35
N LYS A 363 12.89 6.90 30.00
CA LYS A 363 13.44 8.23 30.33
C LYS A 363 12.70 9.36 29.59
N TYR A 364 12.25 9.13 28.38
CA TYR A 364 11.62 10.14 27.52
C TYR A 364 10.10 9.96 27.37
N ALA A 365 9.49 9.02 28.09
CA ALA A 365 8.07 8.69 27.98
C ALA A 365 7.12 9.88 28.22
N ASN A 366 7.57 10.89 28.99
CA ASN A 366 6.79 12.10 29.28
C ASN A 366 7.27 13.33 28.49
N ALA A 367 8.09 13.16 27.47
CA ALA A 367 8.46 14.26 26.60
C ALA A 367 7.22 14.73 25.79
N HIS A 368 7.08 16.03 25.64
CA HIS A 368 6.03 16.60 24.79
C HIS A 368 6.45 16.63 23.32
N ASP A 369 7.73 16.90 23.07
CA ASP A 369 8.31 17.07 21.76
C ASP A 369 9.62 16.28 21.66
N VAL A 370 9.82 15.64 20.51
CA VAL A 370 11.05 14.90 20.17
C VAL A 370 11.48 15.26 18.77
N PHE A 371 12.75 15.67 18.61
CA PHE A 371 13.33 15.94 17.32
C PHE A 371 14.29 14.82 16.90
N PHE A 372 14.07 14.33 15.68
CA PHE A 372 15.01 13.43 15.01
C PHE A 372 15.89 14.26 14.08
N VAL A 373 17.20 14.17 14.24
CA VAL A 373 18.13 15.00 13.48
C VAL A 373 19.14 14.11 12.77
N GLY A 374 19.19 14.22 11.45
CA GLY A 374 20.08 13.43 10.61
C GLY A 374 20.67 14.24 9.45
N ARG A 375 21.61 13.65 8.73
CA ARG A 375 22.20 14.22 7.52
C ARG A 375 22.28 13.17 6.41
N GLY A 376 21.99 13.56 5.16
CA GLY A 376 21.96 12.61 4.06
C GLY A 376 20.93 11.50 4.30
N ILE A 377 21.31 10.25 4.13
CA ILE A 377 20.44 9.09 4.35
C ILE A 377 19.93 9.00 5.80
N ASP A 378 20.71 9.43 6.80
CA ASP A 378 20.25 9.45 8.20
C ASP A 378 19.08 10.41 8.42
N TYR A 379 19.00 11.50 7.65
CA TYR A 379 17.82 12.37 7.67
C TYR A 379 16.60 11.65 7.10
N ALA A 380 16.76 10.92 5.99
CA ALA A 380 15.68 10.13 5.43
C ALA A 380 15.16 9.06 6.42
N ILE A 381 16.05 8.38 7.14
CA ILE A 381 15.68 7.42 8.18
C ILE A 381 15.04 8.13 9.39
N SER A 382 15.49 9.34 9.73
CA SER A 382 14.92 10.15 10.80
C SER A 382 13.45 10.52 10.54
N LEU A 383 13.04 10.71 9.27
CA LEU A 383 11.64 10.92 8.90
C LEU A 383 10.76 9.73 9.31
N GLU A 384 11.23 8.50 9.07
CA GLU A 384 10.51 7.29 9.47
C GLU A 384 10.48 7.12 10.98
N GLY A 385 11.59 7.35 11.68
CA GLY A 385 11.64 7.30 13.14
C GLY A 385 10.66 8.27 13.79
N SER A 386 10.60 9.49 13.27
CA SER A 386 9.64 10.51 13.72
C SER A 386 8.19 10.08 13.47
N LEU A 387 7.89 9.52 12.30
CA LEU A 387 6.55 9.02 12.00
C LEU A 387 6.15 7.89 12.94
N LYS A 388 7.02 6.90 13.16
CA LYS A 388 6.75 5.79 14.09
C LYS A 388 6.50 6.28 15.52
N LEU A 389 7.28 7.24 16.01
CA LEU A 389 7.07 7.80 17.34
C LEU A 389 5.69 8.46 17.45
N LYS A 390 5.28 9.26 16.46
CA LYS A 390 3.95 9.89 16.44
C LYS A 390 2.83 8.86 16.46
N GLU A 391 2.93 7.82 15.65
CA GLU A 391 1.88 6.81 15.47
C GLU A 391 1.62 6.01 16.75
N ILE A 392 2.68 5.68 17.50
CA ILE A 392 2.57 4.75 18.64
C ILE A 392 2.50 5.43 20.00
N SER A 393 3.02 6.66 20.14
CA SER A 393 3.12 7.34 21.45
C SER A 393 2.26 8.60 21.55
N TYR A 394 1.81 9.16 20.42
CA TYR A 394 1.17 10.47 20.29
C TYR A 394 2.04 11.66 20.76
N ILE A 395 3.33 11.43 21.02
CA ILE A 395 4.30 12.48 21.26
C ILE A 395 4.51 13.25 19.95
N HIS A 396 4.46 14.57 20.00
CA HIS A 396 4.78 15.40 18.86
C HIS A 396 6.24 15.17 18.43
N SER A 397 6.46 14.87 17.17
CA SER A 397 7.79 14.54 16.69
C SER A 397 8.00 15.07 15.27
N GLU A 398 9.17 15.63 15.03
CA GLU A 398 9.59 16.12 13.73
C GLU A 398 11.02 15.64 13.40
N ALA A 399 11.30 15.50 12.11
CA ALA A 399 12.63 15.18 11.63
C ALA A 399 13.21 16.36 10.85
N TYR A 400 14.46 16.69 11.14
CA TYR A 400 15.17 17.79 10.50
C TYR A 400 16.51 17.36 9.93
N ALA A 401 16.83 17.92 8.75
CA ALA A 401 18.20 17.89 8.28
C ALA A 401 19.09 18.69 9.25
N ALA A 402 20.18 18.09 9.71
CA ALA A 402 21.02 18.66 10.78
C ALA A 402 21.50 20.08 10.49
N GLY A 403 21.77 20.41 9.20
CA GLY A 403 22.15 21.75 8.79
C GLY A 403 21.04 22.78 8.94
N GLU A 404 19.76 22.37 8.82
CA GLU A 404 18.59 23.24 8.90
C GLU A 404 18.15 23.57 10.32
N LEU A 405 18.58 22.79 11.32
CA LEU A 405 18.18 23.01 12.71
C LEU A 405 18.43 24.43 13.20
N LYS A 406 19.55 25.05 12.79
CA LYS A 406 19.92 26.43 13.13
C LYS A 406 19.13 27.51 12.38
N HIS A 407 18.39 27.16 11.33
CA HIS A 407 17.64 28.09 10.50
C HIS A 407 16.19 28.27 10.97
N GLY A 408 16.00 28.48 12.27
CA GLY A 408 14.70 28.74 12.89
C GLY A 408 14.24 27.68 13.86
N THR A 409 14.36 26.40 13.53
CA THR A 409 13.84 25.26 14.30
C THR A 409 14.39 25.17 15.72
N ILE A 410 15.65 25.56 15.94
CA ILE A 410 16.27 25.56 17.27
C ILE A 410 15.58 26.53 18.26
N SER A 411 14.65 27.35 17.79
CA SER A 411 13.85 28.24 18.63
C SER A 411 12.70 27.52 19.35
N LEU A 412 12.40 26.28 18.96
CA LEU A 412 11.42 25.38 19.60
C LEU A 412 12.07 24.63 20.78
#